data_2029e20b52796c2f00160c20a0152f71
#
_entry.id   2029e20b52796c2f00160c20a0152f71
#
_cell.length_a   1.000
_cell.length_b   1.000
_cell.length_c   1.000
_cell.angle_alpha   90.00
_cell.angle_beta   90.00
_cell.angle_gamma   90.00
#
_symmetry.space_group_name_H-M   'P 1'
#
loop_
_entity.id
_entity.type
_entity.pdbx_description
1 polymer ?
#
loop_
_entity_poly.entity_id
_entity_poly.type
_entity_poly.pdbx_seq_one_letter_code
_entity_poly.pdbx_strand_id
1 'polypeptide(L)'
;MDENGRHYWAYGGDFGVDMPSDGNFLCNGIVAPDRTPHPAMAEVKYAHQNVGFEAIDLAAGKFAVKNRFYFTGLKKYQINYAVKANGKVVRKGKTFLDIEPQGTQELTVNVAGLQPKAGTEYFVNF
;
A
#
# COMPACT_ATOMS: atom_id res chain seq x y z
N MET A 1 -30.23 14.63 -2.77
CA MET A 1 -30.07 15.18 -1.43
C MET A 1 -31.25 14.72 -0.60
N ASP A 2 -31.06 14.50 0.69
CA ASP A 2 -32.16 14.22 1.61
C ASP A 2 -32.97 15.47 1.94
N GLU A 3 -34.01 15.33 2.74
CA GLU A 3 -34.90 16.44 3.18
C GLU A 3 -34.14 17.59 3.90
N ASN A 4 -32.94 17.28 4.42
CA ASN A 4 -32.09 18.22 5.14
C ASN A 4 -30.96 18.82 4.25
N GLY A 5 -30.99 18.54 2.93
CA GLY A 5 -30.01 19.01 1.98
C GLY A 5 -28.67 18.26 2.02
N ARG A 6 -28.58 17.08 2.68
CA ARG A 6 -27.36 16.26 2.72
C ARG A 6 -27.25 15.43 1.46
N HIS A 7 -26.05 15.35 0.93
CA HIS A 7 -25.76 14.43 -0.16
C HIS A 7 -25.72 12.98 0.35
N TYR A 8 -26.35 12.08 -0.40
CA TYR A 8 -26.27 10.65 -0.18
C TYR A 8 -26.25 9.90 -1.52
N TRP A 9 -25.83 8.67 -1.50
CA TRP A 9 -25.83 7.81 -2.68
C TRP A 9 -27.16 7.09 -2.76
N ALA A 10 -27.96 7.42 -3.77
CA ALA A 10 -29.26 6.82 -3.99
C ALA A 10 -29.14 5.42 -4.58
N TYR A 11 -29.99 4.50 -4.11
CA TYR A 11 -30.04 3.12 -4.55
C TYR A 11 -31.46 2.54 -4.47
N GLY A 12 -31.83 1.73 -5.48
CA GLY A 12 -33.07 0.97 -5.45
C GLY A 12 -34.30 1.79 -5.09
N GLY A 13 -34.92 1.48 -3.94
CA GLY A 13 -36.13 2.15 -3.45
C GLY A 13 -36.07 3.66 -3.27
N ASP A 14 -34.85 4.26 -3.24
CA ASP A 14 -34.71 5.73 -3.23
C ASP A 14 -35.21 6.40 -4.53
N PHE A 15 -35.36 5.62 -5.60
CA PHE A 15 -35.87 6.07 -6.90
C PHE A 15 -37.37 5.84 -7.08
N GLY A 16 -38.04 5.20 -6.14
CA GLY A 16 -39.48 4.93 -6.17
C GLY A 16 -39.85 3.62 -5.50
N VAL A 17 -41.11 3.50 -5.08
CA VAL A 17 -41.63 2.35 -4.29
C VAL A 17 -41.60 1.03 -5.07
N ASP A 18 -41.67 1.09 -6.41
CA ASP A 18 -41.66 -0.09 -7.27
C ASP A 18 -40.27 -0.47 -7.79
N MET A 19 -39.22 0.26 -7.36
CA MET A 19 -37.87 -0.02 -7.79
C MET A 19 -37.28 -1.19 -7.03
N PRO A 20 -36.66 -2.18 -7.72
CA PRO A 20 -35.95 -3.28 -7.06
C PRO A 20 -34.89 -2.76 -6.08
N SER A 21 -34.83 -3.35 -4.88
CA SER A 21 -33.87 -2.93 -3.86
C SER A 21 -33.46 -4.12 -2.99
N ASP A 22 -32.17 -4.24 -2.73
CA ASP A 22 -31.60 -5.21 -1.80
C ASP A 22 -31.48 -4.61 -0.38
N GLY A 23 -32.27 -3.59 -0.06
CA GLY A 23 -32.29 -2.92 1.24
C GLY A 23 -30.97 -2.17 1.49
N ASN A 24 -30.25 -2.56 2.54
CA ASN A 24 -28.98 -1.93 2.92
C ASN A 24 -27.75 -2.61 2.27
N PHE A 25 -27.93 -3.54 1.34
CA PHE A 25 -26.84 -4.18 0.61
C PHE A 25 -26.39 -3.30 -0.57
N LEU A 26 -25.75 -2.17 -0.24
CA LEU A 26 -25.23 -1.21 -1.22
C LEU A 26 -23.87 -0.67 -0.76
N CYS A 27 -23.07 -0.20 -1.69
CA CYS A 27 -21.76 0.40 -1.45
C CYS A 27 -20.78 -0.50 -0.66
N ASN A 28 -20.96 -1.83 -0.72
CA ASN A 28 -20.20 -2.82 0.05
C ASN A 28 -18.89 -3.24 -0.61
N GLY A 29 -18.56 -2.67 -1.78
CA GLY A 29 -17.30 -2.93 -2.49
C GLY A 29 -16.10 -2.30 -1.81
N ILE A 30 -14.92 -2.48 -2.42
CA ILE A 30 -13.65 -1.89 -1.96
C ILE A 30 -13.46 -0.46 -2.44
N VAL A 31 -14.39 0.06 -3.24
CA VAL A 31 -14.41 1.42 -3.78
C VAL A 31 -15.83 1.98 -3.63
N ALA A 32 -15.94 3.17 -3.09
CA ALA A 32 -17.21 3.90 -2.98
C ALA A 32 -17.72 4.39 -4.35
N PRO A 33 -19.00 4.79 -4.48
CA PRO A 33 -19.57 5.29 -5.75
C PRO A 33 -18.84 6.51 -6.33
N ASP A 34 -18.26 7.36 -5.49
CA ASP A 34 -17.42 8.49 -5.89
C ASP A 34 -15.98 8.10 -6.26
N ARG A 35 -15.69 6.79 -6.28
CA ARG A 35 -14.36 6.20 -6.51
C ARG A 35 -13.36 6.40 -5.37
N THR A 36 -13.82 6.86 -4.22
CA THR A 36 -12.97 6.90 -3.02
C THR A 36 -12.69 5.47 -2.55
N PRO A 37 -11.43 5.08 -2.35
CA PRO A 37 -11.10 3.75 -1.83
C PRO A 37 -11.61 3.57 -0.40
N HIS A 38 -12.27 2.44 -0.15
CA HIS A 38 -12.56 2.02 1.23
C HIS A 38 -11.28 1.56 1.94
N PRO A 39 -11.22 1.55 3.27
CA PRO A 39 -10.03 1.14 4.03
C PRO A 39 -9.47 -0.22 3.62
N ALA A 40 -10.32 -1.19 3.28
CA ALA A 40 -9.92 -2.52 2.81
C ALA A 40 -9.08 -2.50 1.50
N MET A 41 -9.15 -1.41 0.72
CA MET A 41 -8.34 -1.28 -0.50
C MET A 41 -6.83 -1.28 -0.20
N ALA A 42 -6.42 -0.81 0.97
CA ALA A 42 -5.01 -0.84 1.37
C ALA A 42 -4.49 -2.28 1.49
N GLU A 43 -5.30 -3.18 2.07
CA GLU A 43 -4.97 -4.61 2.18
C GLU A 43 -5.00 -5.31 0.82
N VAL A 44 -5.98 -4.99 -0.02
CA VAL A 44 -6.03 -5.51 -1.39
C VAL A 44 -4.77 -5.11 -2.16
N LYS A 45 -4.37 -3.84 -2.08
CA LYS A 45 -3.13 -3.36 -2.71
C LYS A 45 -1.90 -4.10 -2.19
N TYR A 46 -1.81 -4.33 -0.89
CA TYR A 46 -0.71 -5.08 -0.26
C TYR A 46 -0.69 -6.54 -0.71
N ALA A 47 -1.83 -7.23 -0.68
CA ALA A 47 -1.93 -8.63 -1.07
C ALA A 47 -1.60 -8.87 -2.56
N HIS A 48 -1.95 -7.92 -3.42
CA HIS A 48 -1.74 -8.00 -4.88
C HIS A 48 -0.45 -7.33 -5.37
N GLN A 49 0.44 -6.87 -4.47
CA GLN A 49 1.70 -6.26 -4.92
C GLN A 49 2.62 -7.25 -5.63
N ASN A 50 3.18 -6.82 -6.75
CA ASN A 50 4.09 -7.63 -7.56
C ASN A 50 5.57 -7.50 -7.18
N VAL A 51 5.90 -6.69 -6.19
CA VAL A 51 7.26 -6.54 -5.66
C VAL A 51 7.21 -6.79 -4.17
N GLY A 52 7.91 -7.83 -3.72
CA GLY A 52 8.02 -8.18 -2.30
C GLY A 52 9.31 -7.66 -1.70
N PHE A 53 9.25 -7.30 -0.42
CA PHE A 53 10.42 -6.91 0.37
C PHE A 53 10.47 -7.77 1.63
N GLU A 54 11.59 -8.46 1.85
CA GLU A 54 11.81 -9.30 3.02
C GLU A 54 13.09 -8.85 3.73
N ALA A 55 13.06 -8.73 5.06
CA ALA A 55 14.24 -8.38 5.83
C ALA A 55 15.23 -9.55 5.87
N ILE A 56 16.50 -9.30 5.56
CA ILE A 56 17.61 -10.25 5.70
C ILE A 56 18.37 -9.93 6.99
N ASP A 57 18.82 -8.67 7.12
CA ASP A 57 19.54 -8.15 8.28
C ASP A 57 19.14 -6.69 8.50
N LEU A 58 18.29 -6.47 9.49
CA LEU A 58 17.77 -5.14 9.81
C LEU A 58 18.85 -4.21 10.34
N ALA A 59 19.84 -4.73 11.09
CA ALA A 59 20.91 -3.93 11.65
C ALA A 59 21.84 -3.42 10.55
N ALA A 60 22.10 -4.23 9.53
CA ALA A 60 22.86 -3.85 8.35
C ALA A 60 22.01 -3.15 7.27
N GLY A 61 20.69 -3.05 7.45
CA GLY A 61 19.76 -2.48 6.49
C GLY A 61 19.57 -3.33 5.23
N LYS A 62 19.74 -4.65 5.32
CA LYS A 62 19.69 -5.55 4.17
C LYS A 62 18.30 -6.17 3.99
N PHE A 63 17.83 -6.13 2.76
CA PHE A 63 16.52 -6.63 2.34
C PHE A 63 16.64 -7.45 1.05
N ALA A 64 15.87 -8.53 0.94
CA ALA A 64 15.62 -9.20 -0.33
C ALA A 64 14.46 -8.51 -1.05
N VAL A 65 14.68 -8.12 -2.29
CA VAL A 65 13.65 -7.59 -3.19
C VAL A 65 13.27 -8.68 -4.17
N LYS A 66 12.02 -9.14 -4.11
CA LYS A 66 11.48 -10.19 -4.98
C LYS A 66 10.63 -9.58 -6.08
N ASN A 67 10.97 -9.86 -7.32
CA ASN A 67 10.12 -9.57 -8.46
C ASN A 67 9.12 -10.72 -8.64
N ARG A 68 7.83 -10.47 -8.37
CA ARG A 68 6.75 -11.44 -8.53
C ARG A 68 6.04 -11.35 -9.88
N PHE A 69 6.43 -10.41 -10.74
CA PHE A 69 5.95 -10.38 -12.12
C PHE A 69 6.43 -11.61 -12.89
N TYR A 70 5.61 -12.11 -13.80
CA TYR A 70 5.96 -13.21 -14.69
C TYR A 70 6.70 -12.76 -15.96
N PHE A 71 6.41 -11.53 -16.43
CA PHE A 71 6.88 -11.04 -17.73
C PHE A 71 7.53 -9.65 -17.68
N THR A 72 7.66 -9.06 -16.49
CA THR A 72 8.13 -7.67 -16.36
C THR A 72 9.33 -7.59 -15.44
N GLY A 73 10.49 -7.16 -15.97
CA GLY A 73 11.67 -6.83 -15.17
C GLY A 73 11.51 -5.51 -14.41
N LEU A 74 12.28 -5.33 -13.34
CA LEU A 74 12.17 -4.15 -12.48
C LEU A 74 13.06 -2.97 -12.87
N LYS A 75 13.90 -3.09 -13.88
CA LYS A 75 14.88 -2.07 -14.31
C LYS A 75 14.32 -0.64 -14.43
N LYS A 76 13.06 -0.50 -14.91
CA LYS A 76 12.40 0.80 -15.08
C LYS A 76 11.68 1.33 -13.84
N TYR A 77 11.58 0.54 -12.78
CA TYR A 77 10.89 0.94 -11.56
C TYR A 77 11.86 1.55 -10.56
N GLN A 78 11.53 2.75 -10.09
CA GLN A 78 12.26 3.39 -9.00
C GLN A 78 11.76 2.83 -7.66
N ILE A 79 12.67 2.32 -6.85
CA ILE A 79 12.39 1.94 -5.47
C ILE A 79 12.71 3.13 -4.59
N ASN A 80 11.69 3.64 -3.90
CA ASN A 80 11.86 4.66 -2.87
C ASN A 80 11.76 3.99 -1.50
N TYR A 81 12.61 4.41 -0.55
CA TYR A 81 12.49 3.93 0.82
C TYR A 81 12.54 5.06 1.82
N ALA A 82 11.89 4.84 2.96
CA ALA A 82 11.93 5.73 4.11
C ALA A 82 12.09 4.93 5.41
N VAL A 83 13.11 5.25 6.18
CA VAL A 83 13.26 4.77 7.56
C VAL A 83 12.51 5.74 8.46
N LYS A 84 11.64 5.22 9.30
CA LYS A 84 10.83 6.00 10.25
C LYS A 84 11.15 5.59 11.68
N ALA A 85 11.17 6.56 12.58
CA ALA A 85 11.25 6.38 14.03
C ALA A 85 9.97 6.97 14.64
N ASN A 86 9.16 6.15 15.30
CA ASN A 86 7.83 6.53 15.82
C ASN A 86 7.01 7.32 14.79
N GLY A 87 6.94 6.81 13.54
CA GLY A 87 6.20 7.42 12.44
C GLY A 87 6.87 8.59 11.72
N LYS A 88 7.92 9.21 12.30
CA LYS A 88 8.66 10.33 11.68
C LYS A 88 9.78 9.82 10.78
N VAL A 89 9.90 10.36 9.58
CA VAL A 89 10.97 10.00 8.65
C VAL A 89 12.31 10.51 9.17
N VAL A 90 13.26 9.60 9.40
CA VAL A 90 14.62 9.90 9.83
C VAL A 90 15.66 9.70 8.72
N ARG A 91 15.34 8.88 7.71
CA ARG A 91 16.14 8.66 6.51
C ARG A 91 15.23 8.42 5.32
N LYS A 92 15.68 8.77 4.13
CA LYS A 92 15.02 8.40 2.87
C LYS A 92 16.06 8.21 1.79
N GLY A 93 15.72 7.41 0.80
CA GLY A 93 16.55 7.22 -0.37
C GLY A 93 15.77 6.63 -1.52
N LYS A 94 16.45 6.51 -2.65
CA LYS A 94 15.91 5.91 -3.86
C LYS A 94 16.98 5.12 -4.57
N THR A 95 16.58 4.06 -5.27
CA THR A 95 17.46 3.24 -6.09
C THR A 95 16.68 2.59 -7.24
N PHE A 96 17.42 1.96 -8.12
CA PHE A 96 16.89 1.09 -9.18
C PHE A 96 17.58 -0.25 -9.06
N LEU A 97 16.84 -1.33 -9.27
CA LEU A 97 17.39 -2.68 -9.34
C LEU A 97 16.97 -3.31 -10.67
N ASP A 98 17.90 -4.01 -11.29
CA ASP A 98 17.63 -4.76 -12.52
C ASP A 98 17.35 -6.22 -12.14
N ILE A 99 16.08 -6.51 -11.79
CA ILE A 99 15.63 -7.83 -11.36
C ILE A 99 14.72 -8.40 -12.44
N GLU A 100 15.16 -9.50 -13.02
CA GLU A 100 14.37 -10.25 -14.01
C GLU A 100 13.05 -10.78 -13.41
N PRO A 101 12.05 -11.12 -14.25
CA PRO A 101 10.83 -11.74 -13.79
C PRO A 101 11.11 -12.95 -12.89
N GLN A 102 10.40 -13.08 -11.77
CA GLN A 102 10.56 -14.13 -10.75
C GLN A 102 11.94 -14.13 -10.04
N GLY A 103 12.79 -13.16 -10.32
CA GLY A 103 14.12 -13.02 -9.70
C GLY A 103 14.08 -12.36 -8.33
N THR A 104 15.21 -12.46 -7.63
CA THR A 104 15.44 -11.82 -6.32
C THR A 104 16.81 -11.17 -6.30
N GLN A 105 16.91 -9.99 -5.69
CA GLN A 105 18.18 -9.28 -5.50
C GLN A 105 18.23 -8.62 -4.11
N GLU A 106 19.43 -8.54 -3.52
CA GLU A 106 19.63 -7.81 -2.26
C GLU A 106 19.61 -6.30 -2.51
N LEU A 107 18.96 -5.58 -1.59
CA LEU A 107 18.95 -4.13 -1.49
C LEU A 107 19.51 -3.74 -0.12
N THR A 108 20.48 -2.82 -0.09
CA THR A 108 20.94 -2.23 1.16
C THR A 108 20.37 -0.82 1.32
N VAL A 109 19.62 -0.63 2.40
CA VAL A 109 19.10 0.66 2.85
C VAL A 109 20.15 1.34 3.72
N ASN A 110 20.41 2.62 3.49
CA ASN A 110 21.38 3.35 4.30
C ASN A 110 20.86 3.58 5.72
N VAL A 111 21.36 2.78 6.66
CA VAL A 111 21.11 2.91 8.10
C VAL A 111 22.37 3.33 8.87
N ALA A 112 23.47 3.67 8.18
CA ALA A 112 24.73 4.06 8.80
C ALA A 112 24.56 5.24 9.77
N GLY A 113 25.12 5.09 10.97
CA GLY A 113 25.02 6.12 12.03
C GLY A 113 23.64 6.25 12.68
N LEU A 114 22.66 5.41 12.34
CA LEU A 114 21.41 5.32 13.07
C LEU A 114 21.69 4.65 14.43
N GLN A 115 21.42 5.36 15.52
CA GLN A 115 21.54 4.83 16.88
C GLN A 115 20.13 4.48 17.39
N PRO A 116 19.74 3.18 17.39
CA PRO A 116 18.45 2.77 17.90
C PRO A 116 18.30 3.15 19.38
N LYS A 117 17.17 3.76 19.72
CA LYS A 117 16.85 4.18 21.08
C LYS A 117 15.83 3.24 21.69
N ALA A 118 16.00 2.87 22.95
CA ALA A 118 15.00 2.12 23.70
C ALA A 118 13.65 2.86 23.70
N GLY A 119 12.54 2.13 23.56
CA GLY A 119 11.19 2.69 23.48
C GLY A 119 10.85 3.40 22.16
N THR A 120 11.68 3.26 21.13
CA THR A 120 11.42 3.81 19.79
C THR A 120 11.22 2.66 18.79
N GLU A 121 10.12 2.69 18.08
CA GLU A 121 9.85 1.75 17.00
C GLU A 121 10.45 2.28 15.69
N TYR A 122 11.16 1.40 14.98
CA TYR A 122 11.76 1.72 13.68
C TYR A 122 11.12 0.88 12.58
N PHE A 123 10.72 1.54 11.50
CA PHE A 123 10.15 0.90 10.32
C PHE A 123 10.90 1.33 9.06
N VAL A 124 11.00 0.41 8.12
CA VAL A 124 11.42 0.72 6.75
C VAL A 124 10.22 0.54 5.83
N ASN A 125 9.81 1.62 5.19
CA ASN A 125 8.75 1.62 4.20
C ASN A 125 9.36 1.69 2.80
N PHE A 126 8.85 0.86 1.92
CA PHE A 126 9.20 0.86 0.50
C PHE A 126 8.01 1.28 -0.36
#